data_42e56ef4c43939542e346d8a800cddf3
#
_entry.id   42e56ef4c43939542e346d8a800cddf3
#
_cell.length_a   1.000
_cell.length_b   1.000
_cell.length_c   1.000
_cell.angle_alpha   90.00
_cell.angle_beta   90.00
_cell.angle_gamma   90.00
#
_symmetry.space_group_name_H-M   'P 1'
#
loop_
_entity.id
_entity.type
_entity.pdbx_description
1 polymer ?
#
loop_
_entity_poly.entity_id
_entity_poly.type
_entity_poly.pdbx_seq_one_letter_code
_entity_poly.pdbx_strand_id
1 'polypeptide(L)'
;MAETCIEHFGAIDVLINNAGIMPLAFWSDHAAAADAWNRCIDINFKGVVHGISAVHDQMIRQGRGHVVNISSIYGNVPVAGSAIYTATKAAVNVLSESLRIESQGRIKVTTVKPTGVIGTNLGASIVNGEAMIGILGQNMESFRENAVKFMTPGESEGLTDADSIRYWAISPHELAEQIIYVIDQPWGVSISDITVRASGDQYLS
;
A
#
# COMPACT_ATOMS: atom_id res chain seq x y z
N MET A 1 -10.49 18.66 5.75
CA MET A 1 -10.53 17.39 6.53
C MET A 1 -9.74 17.50 7.85
N ALA A 2 -8.45 17.83 7.88
CA ALA A 2 -7.72 17.99 9.14
C ALA A 2 -8.33 19.07 10.06
N GLU A 3 -8.60 20.27 9.54
CA GLU A 3 -9.27 21.33 10.28
C GLU A 3 -10.63 20.90 10.83
N THR A 4 -11.45 20.26 10.01
CA THR A 4 -12.75 19.70 10.44
C THR A 4 -12.63 18.68 11.56
N CYS A 5 -11.60 17.82 11.51
CA CYS A 5 -11.32 16.86 12.57
C CYS A 5 -10.97 17.56 13.89
N ILE A 6 -10.12 18.57 13.83
CA ILE A 6 -9.73 19.37 15.00
C ILE A 6 -10.93 20.12 15.57
N GLU A 7 -11.76 20.74 14.73
CA GLU A 7 -12.97 21.46 15.13
C GLU A 7 -13.97 20.56 15.88
N HIS A 8 -14.13 19.31 15.45
CA HIS A 8 -15.12 18.38 16.02
C HIS A 8 -14.59 17.56 17.20
N PHE A 9 -13.33 17.14 17.16
CA PHE A 9 -12.76 16.19 18.11
C PHE A 9 -11.61 16.78 18.96
N GLY A 10 -11.13 17.97 18.61
CA GLY A 10 -10.04 18.62 19.35
C GLY A 10 -8.64 18.07 19.07
N ALA A 11 -8.53 16.93 18.41
CA ALA A 11 -7.28 16.21 18.19
C ALA A 11 -7.29 15.40 16.87
N ILE A 12 -6.08 15.05 16.40
CA ILE A 12 -5.87 14.06 15.33
C ILE A 12 -4.90 13.02 15.87
N ASP A 13 -5.41 11.84 16.22
CA ASP A 13 -4.59 10.77 16.80
C ASP A 13 -3.94 9.90 15.73
N VAL A 14 -4.63 9.66 14.61
CA VAL A 14 -4.18 8.78 13.54
C VAL A 14 -4.42 9.42 12.17
N LEU A 15 -3.40 9.35 11.31
CA LEU A 15 -3.51 9.60 9.87
C LEU A 15 -3.21 8.31 9.11
N ILE A 16 -4.10 7.90 8.20
CA ILE A 16 -3.84 6.77 7.29
C ILE A 16 -3.77 7.30 5.85
N ASN A 17 -2.57 7.30 5.27
CA ASN A 17 -2.34 7.63 3.87
C ASN A 17 -2.51 6.36 3.02
N ASN A 18 -3.73 6.10 2.58
CA ASN A 18 -4.10 4.87 1.87
C ASN A 18 -4.31 5.06 0.37
N ALA A 19 -4.65 6.26 -0.09
CA ALA A 19 -4.93 6.51 -1.50
C ALA A 19 -3.74 6.12 -2.39
N GLY A 20 -4.02 5.36 -3.47
CA GLY A 20 -2.97 4.93 -4.39
C GLY A 20 -3.53 4.35 -5.68
N ILE A 21 -2.73 4.44 -6.75
CA ILE A 21 -2.98 3.82 -8.05
C ILE A 21 -1.71 3.11 -8.54
N MET A 22 -1.86 2.13 -9.43
CA MET A 22 -0.77 1.29 -9.93
C MET A 22 -0.79 1.23 -11.47
N PRO A 23 -0.38 2.28 -12.18
CA PRO A 23 -0.38 2.33 -13.64
C PRO A 23 0.82 1.56 -14.22
N LEU A 24 0.73 0.23 -14.22
CA LEU A 24 1.77 -0.62 -14.80
C LEU A 24 1.88 -0.37 -16.31
N ALA A 25 3.11 -0.17 -16.79
CA ALA A 25 3.47 0.00 -18.19
C ALA A 25 4.98 -0.08 -18.34
N PHE A 26 5.46 -0.57 -19.48
CA PHE A 26 6.88 -0.53 -19.83
C PHE A 26 7.32 0.87 -20.28
N TRP A 27 8.61 1.15 -20.28
CA TRP A 27 9.14 2.41 -20.81
C TRP A 27 8.78 2.61 -22.30
N SER A 28 8.62 1.55 -23.06
CA SER A 28 8.12 1.61 -24.44
C SER A 28 6.70 2.18 -24.55
N ASP A 29 5.91 2.09 -23.50
CA ASP A 29 4.52 2.58 -23.47
C ASP A 29 4.43 4.05 -23.02
N HIS A 30 5.57 4.76 -22.87
CA HIS A 30 5.66 6.08 -22.23
C HIS A 30 4.66 7.11 -22.79
N ALA A 31 4.40 7.08 -24.08
CA ALA A 31 3.46 8.03 -24.70
C ALA A 31 2.01 7.82 -24.23
N ALA A 32 1.60 6.56 -24.06
CA ALA A 32 0.26 6.21 -23.59
C ALA A 32 0.13 6.30 -22.06
N ALA A 33 1.25 6.10 -21.34
CA ALA A 33 1.26 6.02 -19.89
C ALA A 33 1.54 7.36 -19.18
N ALA A 34 1.99 8.39 -19.89
CA ALA A 34 2.48 9.64 -19.31
C ALA A 34 1.53 10.27 -18.30
N ASP A 35 0.25 10.43 -18.65
CA ASP A 35 -0.76 11.03 -17.76
C ASP A 35 -1.05 10.15 -16.54
N ALA A 36 -1.11 8.83 -16.74
CA ALA A 36 -1.32 7.89 -15.64
C ALA A 36 -0.11 7.86 -14.68
N TRP A 37 1.10 7.97 -15.19
CA TRP A 37 2.32 8.08 -14.40
C TRP A 37 2.38 9.39 -13.60
N ASN A 38 2.04 10.52 -14.20
CA ASN A 38 1.95 11.80 -13.50
C ASN A 38 0.93 11.72 -12.36
N ARG A 39 -0.26 11.19 -12.62
CA ARG A 39 -1.27 10.97 -11.57
C ARG A 39 -0.79 10.03 -10.47
N CYS A 40 0.01 9.01 -10.82
CA CYS A 40 0.60 8.11 -9.82
C CYS A 40 1.54 8.86 -8.87
N ILE A 41 2.39 9.74 -9.40
CA ILE A 41 3.27 10.57 -8.58
C ILE A 41 2.45 11.51 -7.70
N ASP A 42 1.43 12.15 -8.25
CA ASP A 42 0.59 13.10 -7.52
C ASP A 42 -0.17 12.40 -6.38
N ILE A 43 -0.77 11.25 -6.63
CA ILE A 43 -1.57 10.53 -5.64
C ILE A 43 -0.67 9.80 -4.64
N ASN A 44 0.24 8.93 -5.13
CA ASN A 44 0.96 8.01 -4.27
C ASN A 44 2.07 8.68 -3.45
N PHE A 45 2.67 9.75 -3.97
CA PHE A 45 3.76 10.44 -3.30
C PHE A 45 3.34 11.80 -2.76
N LYS A 46 2.92 12.74 -3.61
CA LYS A 46 2.52 14.08 -3.15
C LYS A 46 1.33 14.03 -2.20
N GLY A 47 0.38 13.11 -2.43
CA GLY A 47 -0.74 12.89 -1.52
C GLY A 47 -0.29 12.54 -0.10
N VAL A 48 0.73 11.68 0.04
CA VAL A 48 1.32 11.32 1.34
C VAL A 48 2.03 12.53 1.97
N VAL A 49 2.81 13.28 1.18
CA VAL A 49 3.46 14.52 1.66
C VAL A 49 2.42 15.50 2.20
N HIS A 50 1.34 15.74 1.45
CA HIS A 50 0.27 16.67 1.84
C HIS A 50 -0.48 16.17 3.09
N GLY A 51 -0.74 14.85 3.17
CA GLY A 51 -1.39 14.25 4.35
C GLY A 51 -0.57 14.47 5.61
N ILE A 52 0.73 14.17 5.57
CA ILE A 52 1.65 14.40 6.69
C ILE A 52 1.72 15.88 7.05
N SER A 53 1.91 16.76 6.05
CA SER A 53 2.00 18.21 6.29
C SER A 53 0.74 18.78 6.96
N ALA A 54 -0.43 18.22 6.63
CA ALA A 54 -1.70 18.67 7.19
C ALA A 54 -1.90 18.34 8.68
N VAL A 55 -1.19 17.33 9.20
CA VAL A 55 -1.39 16.84 10.58
C VAL A 55 -0.16 17.03 11.47
N HIS A 56 1.03 17.18 10.89
CA HIS A 56 2.30 17.18 11.59
C HIS A 56 2.33 18.12 12.79
N ASP A 57 2.08 19.40 12.57
CA ASP A 57 2.16 20.41 13.65
C ASP A 57 1.13 20.19 14.75
N GLN A 58 -0.05 19.68 14.37
CA GLN A 58 -1.07 19.32 15.36
C GLN A 58 -0.60 18.15 16.21
N MET A 59 -0.09 17.07 15.63
CA MET A 59 0.42 15.90 16.34
C MET A 59 1.62 16.27 17.23
N ILE A 60 2.51 17.15 16.77
CA ILE A 60 3.63 17.66 17.58
C ILE A 60 3.13 18.44 18.79
N ARG A 61 2.13 19.34 18.63
CA ARG A 61 1.53 20.08 19.75
C ARG A 61 0.82 19.18 20.76
N GLN A 62 0.18 18.11 20.28
CA GLN A 62 -0.48 17.11 21.14
C GLN A 62 0.51 16.26 21.93
N GLY A 63 1.79 16.21 21.49
CA GLY A 63 2.81 15.33 22.04
C GLY A 63 2.62 13.86 21.65
N ARG A 64 1.68 13.57 20.73
CA ARG A 64 1.41 12.23 20.22
C ARG A 64 0.69 12.28 18.87
N GLY A 65 0.92 11.29 18.03
CA GLY A 65 0.24 11.03 16.77
C GLY A 65 0.73 9.72 16.17
N HIS A 66 -0.04 9.12 15.28
CA HIS A 66 0.37 7.92 14.55
C HIS A 66 0.08 8.10 13.07
N VAL A 67 1.11 8.13 12.25
CA VAL A 67 1.01 8.17 10.78
C VAL A 67 1.21 6.76 10.25
N VAL A 68 0.22 6.25 9.51
CA VAL A 68 0.25 4.96 8.83
C VAL A 68 0.26 5.21 7.32
N ASN A 69 1.34 4.82 6.66
CA ASN A 69 1.51 4.99 5.22
C ASN A 69 1.40 3.64 4.51
N ILE A 70 0.45 3.52 3.57
CA ILE A 70 0.30 2.31 2.77
C ILE A 70 1.27 2.36 1.59
N SER A 71 2.35 1.62 1.73
CA SER A 71 3.36 1.41 0.69
C SER A 71 3.02 0.16 -0.15
N SER A 72 4.00 -0.67 -0.44
CA SER A 72 3.90 -1.94 -1.16
C SER A 72 5.19 -2.72 -0.95
N ILE A 73 5.16 -4.04 -1.13
CA ILE A 73 6.38 -4.85 -1.28
C ILE A 73 7.25 -4.32 -2.41
N TYR A 74 6.65 -3.79 -3.47
CA TYR A 74 7.35 -3.17 -4.61
C TYR A 74 7.93 -1.79 -4.31
N GLY A 75 7.83 -1.28 -3.10
CA GLY A 75 8.67 -0.19 -2.60
C GLY A 75 10.08 -0.63 -2.17
N ASN A 76 10.37 -1.93 -2.13
CA ASN A 76 11.65 -2.48 -1.68
C ASN A 76 12.59 -2.87 -2.84
N VAL A 77 12.04 -3.21 -4.00
CA VAL A 77 12.80 -3.74 -5.14
C VAL A 77 12.28 -3.16 -6.47
N PRO A 78 13.16 -2.90 -7.44
CA PRO A 78 12.74 -2.49 -8.78
C PRO A 78 12.16 -3.70 -9.53
N VAL A 79 11.09 -3.45 -10.30
CA VAL A 79 10.52 -4.45 -11.20
C VAL A 79 10.21 -3.85 -12.57
N ALA A 80 10.41 -4.62 -13.64
CA ALA A 80 10.08 -4.19 -14.99
C ALA A 80 8.57 -3.92 -15.12
N GLY A 81 8.19 -2.92 -15.92
CA GLY A 81 6.77 -2.56 -16.11
C GLY A 81 6.11 -1.86 -14.92
N SER A 82 6.84 -1.63 -13.83
CA SER A 82 6.33 -0.97 -12.62
C SER A 82 7.17 0.23 -12.16
N ALA A 83 8.01 0.79 -13.03
CA ALA A 83 9.04 1.76 -12.65
C ALA A 83 8.49 2.94 -11.82
N ILE A 84 7.44 3.62 -12.29
CA ILE A 84 6.89 4.81 -11.62
C ILE A 84 6.16 4.43 -10.33
N TYR A 85 5.34 3.38 -10.37
CA TYR A 85 4.68 2.89 -9.15
C TYR A 85 5.70 2.51 -8.07
N THR A 86 6.68 1.68 -8.43
CA THR A 86 7.77 1.24 -7.54
C THR A 86 8.54 2.44 -6.98
N ALA A 87 8.90 3.43 -7.82
CA ALA A 87 9.59 4.63 -7.38
C ALA A 87 8.76 5.43 -6.36
N THR A 88 7.43 5.57 -6.59
CA THR A 88 6.57 6.27 -5.62
C THR A 88 6.47 5.52 -4.28
N LYS A 89 6.39 4.18 -4.30
CA LYS A 89 6.32 3.38 -3.08
C LYS A 89 7.66 3.33 -2.33
N ALA A 90 8.79 3.31 -3.04
CA ALA A 90 10.12 3.49 -2.46
C ALA A 90 10.28 4.88 -1.80
N ALA A 91 9.81 5.92 -2.48
CA ALA A 91 9.80 7.27 -1.92
C ALA A 91 8.95 7.37 -0.64
N VAL A 92 7.79 6.69 -0.58
CA VAL A 92 6.98 6.59 0.65
C VAL A 92 7.73 5.89 1.77
N ASN A 93 8.49 4.81 1.50
CA ASN A 93 9.30 4.15 2.52
C ASN A 93 10.36 5.10 3.10
N VAL A 94 11.10 5.81 2.24
CA VAL A 94 12.13 6.77 2.67
C VAL A 94 11.52 7.93 3.46
N LEU A 95 10.41 8.49 2.97
CA LEU A 95 9.70 9.59 3.63
C LEU A 95 9.17 9.19 4.99
N SER A 96 8.62 7.97 5.12
CA SER A 96 8.13 7.44 6.39
C SER A 96 9.25 7.32 7.42
N GLU A 97 10.41 6.80 7.02
CA GLU A 97 11.56 6.67 7.91
C GLU A 97 12.14 8.02 8.31
N SER A 98 12.21 8.99 7.38
CA SER A 98 12.64 10.37 7.68
C SER A 98 11.72 10.99 8.74
N LEU A 99 10.39 10.92 8.53
CA LEU A 99 9.41 11.41 9.51
C LEU A 99 9.57 10.73 10.87
N ARG A 100 9.78 9.41 10.90
CA ARG A 100 9.98 8.65 12.15
C ARG A 100 11.20 9.16 12.92
N ILE A 101 12.32 9.41 12.23
CA ILE A 101 13.56 9.91 12.85
C ILE A 101 13.35 11.33 13.38
N GLU A 102 12.76 12.22 12.59
CA GLU A 102 12.55 13.64 12.95
C GLU A 102 11.54 13.83 14.08
N SER A 103 10.54 12.93 14.17
CA SER A 103 9.44 13.01 15.14
C SER A 103 9.60 12.08 16.34
N GLN A 104 10.81 11.56 16.55
CA GLN A 104 11.10 10.56 17.57
C GLN A 104 10.56 10.95 18.95
N GLY A 105 9.81 10.03 19.57
CA GLY A 105 9.18 10.24 20.88
C GLY A 105 7.87 11.06 20.86
N ARG A 106 7.41 11.52 19.70
CA ARG A 106 6.17 12.33 19.56
C ARG A 106 5.18 11.77 18.55
N ILE A 107 5.65 11.26 17.41
CA ILE A 107 4.79 10.68 16.37
C ILE A 107 5.30 9.26 16.07
N LYS A 108 4.41 8.28 16.17
CA LYS A 108 4.65 6.93 15.65
C LYS A 108 4.47 6.95 14.12
N VAL A 109 5.29 6.19 13.42
CA VAL A 109 5.16 6.03 11.97
C VAL A 109 5.21 4.55 11.64
N THR A 110 4.21 4.09 10.90
CA THR A 110 4.14 2.71 10.40
C THR A 110 4.05 2.71 8.88
N THR A 111 4.90 1.92 8.23
CA THR A 111 4.82 1.62 6.80
C THR A 111 4.19 0.24 6.62
N VAL A 112 3.02 0.18 5.98
CA VAL A 112 2.34 -1.08 5.67
C VAL A 112 2.63 -1.45 4.22
N LYS A 113 3.11 -2.66 3.98
CA LYS A 113 3.55 -3.16 2.67
C LYS A 113 2.72 -4.38 2.25
N PRO A 114 1.52 -4.19 1.72
CA PRO A 114 0.72 -5.32 1.22
C PRO A 114 1.28 -5.87 -0.09
N THR A 115 0.92 -7.14 -0.36
CA THR A 115 1.00 -7.76 -1.69
C THR A 115 -0.32 -7.59 -2.43
N GLY A 116 -0.89 -8.66 -3.01
CA GLY A 116 -2.16 -8.62 -3.71
C GLY A 116 -3.35 -8.46 -2.78
N VAL A 117 -4.05 -7.34 -2.89
CA VAL A 117 -5.32 -7.08 -2.21
C VAL A 117 -6.42 -7.04 -3.26
N ILE A 118 -7.27 -8.08 -3.30
CA ILE A 118 -8.39 -8.14 -4.24
C ILE A 118 -9.62 -7.41 -3.71
N GLY A 119 -10.52 -7.06 -4.62
CA GLY A 119 -11.71 -6.27 -4.25
C GLY A 119 -11.43 -4.77 -4.13
N THR A 120 -10.26 -4.31 -4.62
CA THR A 120 -9.91 -2.88 -4.72
C THR A 120 -9.89 -2.41 -6.16
N ASN A 121 -9.89 -1.08 -6.37
CA ASN A 121 -9.75 -0.48 -7.70
C ASN A 121 -8.28 -0.31 -8.16
N LEU A 122 -7.31 -0.86 -7.43
CA LEU A 122 -5.88 -0.67 -7.74
C LEU A 122 -5.52 -1.15 -9.15
N GLY A 123 -6.03 -2.33 -9.54
CA GLY A 123 -5.81 -2.92 -10.86
C GLY A 123 -6.47 -2.15 -12.02
N ALA A 124 -7.50 -1.35 -11.76
CA ALA A 124 -8.17 -0.56 -12.79
C ALA A 124 -7.31 0.56 -13.39
N SER A 125 -6.18 0.89 -12.76
CA SER A 125 -5.23 1.89 -13.24
C SER A 125 -4.13 1.32 -14.14
N ILE A 126 -4.06 0.00 -14.35
CA ILE A 126 -3.05 -0.65 -15.19
C ILE A 126 -3.23 -0.18 -16.64
N VAL A 127 -2.16 0.34 -17.24
CA VAL A 127 -2.14 0.84 -18.64
C VAL A 127 -1.84 -0.30 -19.61
N ASN A 128 -0.86 -1.15 -19.27
CA ASN A 128 -0.47 -2.30 -20.07
C ASN A 128 -0.50 -3.57 -19.22
N GLY A 129 -1.45 -4.47 -19.47
CA GLY A 129 -1.62 -5.72 -18.73
C GLY A 129 -0.41 -6.67 -18.82
N GLU A 130 0.37 -6.63 -19.91
CA GLU A 130 1.56 -7.46 -20.05
C GLU A 130 2.67 -7.04 -19.08
N ALA A 131 2.64 -5.79 -18.58
CA ALA A 131 3.59 -5.32 -17.57
C ALA A 131 3.46 -6.04 -16.21
N MET A 132 2.37 -6.79 -16.00
CA MET A 132 2.22 -7.72 -14.86
C MET A 132 3.35 -8.76 -14.79
N ILE A 133 4.00 -9.09 -15.91
CA ILE A 133 5.13 -10.03 -15.92
C ILE A 133 6.27 -9.57 -15.01
N GLY A 134 6.47 -8.28 -14.85
CA GLY A 134 7.51 -7.75 -13.96
C GLY A 134 7.27 -8.08 -12.49
N ILE A 135 6.02 -8.12 -12.06
CA ILE A 135 5.64 -8.41 -10.67
C ILE A 135 5.37 -9.90 -10.41
N LEU A 136 5.11 -10.68 -11.44
CA LEU A 136 4.81 -12.11 -11.36
C LEU A 136 5.94 -13.01 -11.88
N GLY A 137 6.74 -12.53 -12.85
CA GLY A 137 7.83 -13.28 -13.44
C GLY A 137 7.39 -14.65 -13.95
N GLN A 138 8.08 -15.69 -13.53
CA GLN A 138 7.77 -17.08 -13.87
C GLN A 138 6.39 -17.57 -13.37
N ASN A 139 5.77 -16.86 -12.43
CA ASN A 139 4.47 -17.21 -11.87
C ASN A 139 3.29 -16.68 -12.70
N MET A 140 3.54 -15.98 -13.81
CA MET A 140 2.51 -15.31 -14.62
C MET A 140 1.42 -16.27 -15.12
N GLU A 141 1.80 -17.48 -15.58
CA GLU A 141 0.86 -18.47 -16.08
C GLU A 141 -0.01 -19.03 -14.96
N SER A 142 0.61 -19.49 -13.89
CA SER A 142 -0.12 -20.02 -12.71
C SER A 142 -0.98 -18.95 -12.02
N PHE A 143 -0.57 -17.68 -12.07
CA PHE A 143 -1.39 -16.56 -11.61
C PHE A 143 -2.67 -16.42 -12.46
N ARG A 144 -2.56 -16.49 -13.80
CA ARG A 144 -3.71 -16.45 -14.71
C ARG A 144 -4.68 -17.60 -14.44
N GLU A 145 -4.15 -18.81 -14.26
CA GLU A 145 -4.97 -19.99 -13.92
C GLU A 145 -5.70 -19.79 -12.58
N ASN A 146 -5.00 -19.34 -11.55
CA ASN A 146 -5.61 -19.07 -10.24
C ASN A 146 -6.65 -17.94 -10.30
N ALA A 147 -6.42 -16.91 -11.11
CA ALA A 147 -7.40 -15.84 -11.32
C ALA A 147 -8.69 -16.37 -11.96
N VAL A 148 -8.60 -17.28 -12.93
CA VAL A 148 -9.76 -17.95 -13.53
C VAL A 148 -10.49 -18.79 -12.49
N LYS A 149 -9.79 -19.66 -11.76
CA LYS A 149 -10.37 -20.50 -10.70
C LYS A 149 -11.02 -19.66 -9.60
N PHE A 150 -10.39 -18.58 -9.20
CA PHE A 150 -10.91 -17.66 -8.19
C PHE A 150 -12.27 -17.05 -8.61
N MET A 151 -12.43 -16.73 -9.91
CA MET A 151 -13.66 -16.17 -10.45
C MET A 151 -14.72 -17.20 -10.84
N THR A 152 -14.36 -18.50 -10.88
CA THR A 152 -15.27 -19.59 -11.28
C THR A 152 -15.92 -20.23 -10.06
N PRO A 153 -17.24 -20.14 -9.88
CA PRO A 153 -17.91 -20.79 -8.75
C PRO A 153 -17.62 -22.30 -8.68
N GLY A 154 -17.16 -22.75 -7.52
CA GLY A 154 -16.86 -24.17 -7.25
C GLY A 154 -15.43 -24.60 -7.63
N GLU A 155 -14.60 -23.76 -8.25
CA GLU A 155 -13.23 -24.08 -8.65
C GLU A 155 -12.17 -23.43 -7.77
N SER A 156 -12.57 -22.55 -6.85
CA SER A 156 -11.69 -21.75 -6.00
C SER A 156 -11.15 -22.47 -4.76
N GLU A 157 -11.13 -23.83 -4.75
CA GLU A 157 -10.76 -24.62 -3.58
C GLU A 157 -9.47 -24.15 -2.89
N GLY A 158 -9.61 -23.67 -1.65
CA GLY A 158 -8.54 -23.13 -0.83
C GLY A 158 -7.99 -21.76 -1.24
N LEU A 159 -8.35 -21.23 -2.43
CA LEU A 159 -7.87 -19.91 -2.88
C LEU A 159 -8.60 -18.75 -2.21
N THR A 160 -9.83 -18.97 -1.75
CA THR A 160 -10.71 -17.99 -1.10
C THR A 160 -10.87 -18.24 0.40
N ASP A 161 -10.26 -19.26 0.94
CA ASP A 161 -10.33 -19.65 2.33
C ASP A 161 -9.12 -19.14 3.09
N ALA A 162 -9.33 -18.18 4.01
CA ALA A 162 -8.26 -17.58 4.78
C ALA A 162 -7.56 -18.56 5.74
N ASP A 163 -8.19 -19.69 6.08
CA ASP A 163 -7.58 -20.76 6.88
C ASP A 163 -6.74 -21.73 6.04
N SER A 164 -6.77 -21.58 4.70
CA SER A 164 -5.98 -22.38 3.79
C SER A 164 -4.60 -21.80 3.54
N ILE A 165 -3.55 -22.64 3.56
CA ILE A 165 -2.20 -22.26 3.14
C ILE A 165 -2.14 -21.83 1.65
N ARG A 166 -3.16 -22.20 0.86
CA ARG A 166 -3.33 -21.80 -0.54
C ARG A 166 -4.06 -20.49 -0.73
N TYR A 167 -4.43 -19.79 0.35
CA TYR A 167 -5.11 -18.50 0.28
C TYR A 167 -4.34 -17.53 -0.62
N TRP A 168 -5.00 -17.09 -1.70
CA TRP A 168 -4.29 -16.53 -2.85
C TRP A 168 -4.09 -15.01 -2.80
N ALA A 169 -5.03 -14.31 -2.21
CA ALA A 169 -4.93 -12.86 -2.07
C ALA A 169 -5.76 -12.39 -0.87
N ILE A 170 -5.25 -11.42 -0.11
CA ILE A 170 -5.95 -10.86 1.03
C ILE A 170 -7.10 -9.96 0.60
N SER A 171 -8.13 -9.88 1.43
CA SER A 171 -9.22 -8.94 1.29
C SER A 171 -8.85 -7.56 1.86
N PRO A 172 -9.57 -6.48 1.48
CA PRO A 172 -9.43 -5.18 2.14
C PRO A 172 -9.69 -5.22 3.65
N HIS A 173 -10.57 -6.11 4.10
CA HIS A 173 -10.88 -6.28 5.52
C HIS A 173 -9.68 -6.83 6.30
N GLU A 174 -9.04 -7.89 5.79
CA GLU A 174 -7.86 -8.49 6.44
C GLU A 174 -6.69 -7.51 6.49
N LEU A 175 -6.48 -6.71 5.44
CA LEU A 175 -5.50 -5.65 5.47
C LEU A 175 -5.85 -4.60 6.54
N ALA A 176 -7.13 -4.20 6.64
CA ALA A 176 -7.58 -3.23 7.64
C ALA A 176 -7.39 -3.75 9.07
N GLU A 177 -7.61 -5.04 9.32
CA GLU A 177 -7.33 -5.66 10.62
C GLU A 177 -5.85 -5.54 11.03
N GLN A 178 -4.92 -5.71 10.08
CA GLN A 178 -3.50 -5.52 10.34
C GLN A 178 -3.15 -4.05 10.59
N ILE A 179 -3.83 -3.12 9.93
CA ILE A 179 -3.68 -1.69 10.20
C ILE A 179 -4.20 -1.36 11.61
N ILE A 180 -5.36 -1.89 12.00
CA ILE A 180 -5.89 -1.74 13.35
C ILE A 180 -4.94 -2.34 14.39
N TYR A 181 -4.40 -3.53 14.12
CA TYR A 181 -3.42 -4.17 15.00
C TYR A 181 -2.19 -3.28 15.27
N VAL A 182 -1.62 -2.62 14.26
CA VAL A 182 -0.46 -1.73 14.47
C VAL A 182 -0.85 -0.42 15.19
N ILE A 183 -2.08 0.07 15.00
CA ILE A 183 -2.60 1.27 15.68
C ILE A 183 -2.84 0.99 17.16
N ASP A 184 -3.39 -0.18 17.48
CA ASP A 184 -3.81 -0.58 18.84
C ASP A 184 -2.63 -0.98 19.76
N GLN A 185 -1.39 -0.91 19.28
CA GLN A 185 -0.23 -1.16 20.13
C GLN A 185 -0.08 -0.10 21.23
N PRO A 186 0.37 -0.49 22.43
CA PRO A 186 0.67 0.45 23.50
C PRO A 186 1.50 1.63 23.00
N TRP A 187 1.27 2.83 23.55
CA TRP A 187 1.88 4.05 23.01
C TRP A 187 3.41 4.00 22.92
N GLY A 188 4.06 3.34 23.86
CA GLY A 188 5.51 3.13 23.88
C GLY A 188 6.02 2.06 22.91
N VAL A 189 5.13 1.35 22.19
CA VAL A 189 5.46 0.31 21.22
C VAL A 189 5.14 0.80 19.82
N SER A 190 6.10 0.76 18.92
CA SER A 190 5.93 1.13 17.52
C SER A 190 6.29 -0.05 16.62
N ILE A 191 5.34 -0.48 15.80
CA ILE A 191 5.61 -1.37 14.66
C ILE A 191 5.89 -0.45 13.48
N SER A 192 7.17 -0.26 13.14
CA SER A 192 7.57 0.71 12.12
C SER A 192 7.37 0.21 10.69
N ASP A 193 7.38 -1.11 10.50
CA ASP A 193 7.21 -1.75 9.19
C ASP A 193 6.46 -3.08 9.35
N ILE A 194 5.48 -3.32 8.47
CA ILE A 194 4.76 -4.59 8.42
C ILE A 194 4.47 -4.97 6.96
N THR A 195 4.83 -6.19 6.60
CA THR A 195 4.46 -6.79 5.31
C THR A 195 3.30 -7.76 5.51
N VAL A 196 2.24 -7.58 4.71
CA VAL A 196 1.03 -8.41 4.78
C VAL A 196 0.83 -9.14 3.45
N ARG A 197 0.78 -10.47 3.50
CA ARG A 197 0.69 -11.35 2.34
C ARG A 197 -0.38 -12.42 2.56
N ALA A 198 -1.01 -12.87 1.47
CA ALA A 198 -1.65 -14.18 1.46
C ALA A 198 -0.59 -15.27 1.36
N SER A 199 -0.77 -16.39 2.08
CA SER A 199 0.22 -17.48 2.11
C SER A 199 0.46 -18.12 0.76
N GLY A 200 -0.54 -18.12 -0.13
CA GLY A 200 -0.48 -18.67 -1.48
C GLY A 200 -0.26 -17.62 -2.57
N ASP A 201 0.13 -16.38 -2.23
CA ASP A 201 0.36 -15.36 -3.24
C ASP A 201 1.55 -15.71 -4.16
N GLN A 202 1.55 -15.15 -5.35
CA GLN A 202 2.51 -15.49 -6.42
C GLN A 202 3.38 -14.29 -6.82
N TYR A 203 3.35 -13.22 -6.04
CA TYR A 203 4.15 -12.02 -6.30
C TYR A 203 5.63 -12.24 -5.96
N LEU A 204 6.51 -11.80 -6.87
CA LEU A 204 7.96 -11.90 -6.69
C LEU A 204 8.47 -10.69 -5.87
N SER A 205 8.86 -10.92 -4.62
CA SER A 205 9.61 -9.94 -3.82
C SER A 205 10.01 -10.52 -2.48
#